data_7b5e67b8515731ec69f8928365dc1bed
#
_entry.id   7b5e67b8515731ec69f8928365dc1bed
#
_cell.length_a   1.000
_cell.length_b   1.000
_cell.length_c   1.000
_cell.angle_alpha   90.00
_cell.angle_beta   90.00
_cell.angle_gamma   90.00
#
_symmetry.space_group_name_H-M   'P 1'
#
loop_
_entity.id
_entity.type
_entity.pdbx_description
1 polymer ?
#
loop_
_entity_poly.entity_id
_entity_poly.type
_entity_poly.pdbx_seq_one_letter_code
_entity_poly.pdbx_strand_id
1 'polypeptide(L)'
;MVRFLTHDIWHLDGTMYGRWKAKGVHYLKVLLITIKGVSTHKTGMQAAALTFFTLLALVPFMALVYAVTKGFGFAKELESMIYANFSEQEEAVAWVLRFANNLLDTGKSGFFGIIGFLTFLWSVVWVMISVEQIFNHVWQVKNDKSVLRKVLIYFALIIFIPVITGGSFLIPLSYKHLIQNIGWDVKFLSSLKPVVGWLLHFAYTGTLFFMAFKWIPNTKVRAMPALNATIFTTVAFVVIQALYVETQLFVSKLNAIYGAFAALPFFMIWLNTNWFLILLGVEISYAYQNIDHYGTKKSI
;
A
#
# COMPACT_ATOMS: atom_id res chain seq x y z
N MET A 1 21.24 29.91 9.05
CA MET A 1 20.74 28.56 8.75
C MET A 1 19.40 28.59 8.00
N VAL A 2 18.38 29.30 8.50
CA VAL A 2 17.06 29.39 7.83
C VAL A 2 17.18 30.00 6.41
N ARG A 3 17.91 31.11 6.23
CA ARG A 3 18.14 31.75 4.92
C ARG A 3 18.83 30.84 3.92
N PHE A 4 19.79 30.02 4.35
CA PHE A 4 20.45 29.02 3.51
C PHE A 4 19.47 27.96 2.98
N LEU A 5 18.61 27.42 3.85
CA LEU A 5 17.63 26.37 3.49
C LEU A 5 16.46 26.91 2.62
N THR A 6 16.17 28.22 2.72
CA THR A 6 15.03 28.83 2.02
C THR A 6 15.41 29.48 0.70
N HIS A 7 16.65 29.94 0.54
CA HIS A 7 17.07 30.72 -0.63
C HIS A 7 18.35 30.19 -1.27
N ASP A 8 19.45 30.10 -0.53
CA ASP A 8 20.77 29.89 -1.11
C ASP A 8 20.96 28.49 -1.71
N ILE A 9 20.32 27.47 -1.11
CA ILE A 9 20.39 26.07 -1.58
C ILE A 9 19.85 25.89 -3.00
N TRP A 10 18.89 26.71 -3.43
CA TRP A 10 18.27 26.62 -4.75
C TRP A 10 19.17 27.13 -5.88
N HIS A 11 20.10 28.01 -5.54
CA HIS A 11 21.10 28.58 -6.47
C HIS A 11 22.42 27.78 -6.51
N LEU A 12 22.55 26.74 -5.68
CA LEU A 12 23.73 25.87 -5.70
C LEU A 12 23.64 24.94 -6.92
N ASP A 13 24.43 25.26 -7.94
CA ASP A 13 24.63 24.37 -9.09
C ASP A 13 25.56 23.21 -8.69
N GLY A 14 25.07 21.98 -8.82
CA GLY A 14 25.83 20.78 -8.51
C GLY A 14 27.10 20.61 -9.36
N THR A 15 27.24 21.38 -10.46
CA THR A 15 28.40 21.38 -11.33
C THR A 15 29.67 21.98 -10.69
N MET A 16 29.54 22.86 -9.70
CA MET A 16 30.66 23.51 -8.97
C MET A 16 31.24 22.63 -7.86
N TYR A 17 30.60 21.52 -7.52
CA TYR A 17 31.01 20.64 -6.41
C TYR A 17 31.34 19.24 -6.91
N GLY A 18 32.32 18.57 -6.27
CA GLY A 18 32.63 17.16 -6.58
C GLY A 18 31.38 16.27 -6.48
N ARG A 19 31.33 15.16 -7.22
CA ARG A 19 30.18 14.24 -7.38
C ARG A 19 29.41 13.90 -6.07
N TRP A 20 30.14 13.77 -4.96
CA TRP A 20 29.56 13.43 -3.66
C TRP A 20 28.76 14.59 -3.04
N LYS A 21 29.32 15.81 -3.12
CA LYS A 21 28.64 17.02 -2.59
C LYS A 21 27.42 17.35 -3.45
N ALA A 22 27.49 17.19 -4.77
CA ALA A 22 26.37 17.38 -5.68
C ALA A 22 25.19 16.43 -5.34
N LYS A 23 25.48 15.14 -5.08
CA LYS A 23 24.45 14.18 -4.61
C LYS A 23 23.85 14.59 -3.27
N GLY A 24 24.68 15.02 -2.31
CA GLY A 24 24.18 15.48 -1.00
C GLY A 24 23.22 16.67 -1.12
N VAL A 25 23.56 17.67 -1.96
CA VAL A 25 22.69 18.83 -2.24
C VAL A 25 21.38 18.37 -2.91
N HIS A 26 21.46 17.44 -3.85
CA HIS A 26 20.27 16.89 -4.51
C HIS A 26 19.30 16.23 -3.50
N TYR A 27 19.80 15.33 -2.65
CA TYR A 27 18.97 14.68 -1.62
C TYR A 27 18.41 15.67 -0.61
N LEU A 28 19.19 16.69 -0.24
CA LEU A 28 18.71 17.74 0.67
C LEU A 28 17.58 18.56 0.03
N LYS A 29 17.69 18.91 -1.25
CA LYS A 29 16.62 19.58 -2.00
C LYS A 29 15.34 18.72 -2.04
N VAL A 30 15.47 17.43 -2.35
CA VAL A 30 14.34 16.48 -2.34
C VAL A 30 13.68 16.45 -0.96
N LEU A 31 14.47 16.33 0.10
CA LEU A 31 13.96 16.31 1.48
C LEU A 31 13.19 17.59 1.83
N LEU A 32 13.73 18.76 1.47
CA LEU A 32 13.06 20.05 1.74
C LEU A 32 11.74 20.19 0.97
N ILE A 33 11.71 19.78 -0.30
CA ILE A 33 10.47 19.78 -1.10
C ILE A 33 9.46 18.85 -0.47
N THR A 34 9.88 17.64 -0.07
CA THR A 34 9.01 16.63 0.55
C THR A 34 8.43 17.15 1.86
N ILE A 35 9.25 17.68 2.78
CA ILE A 35 8.77 18.22 4.06
C ILE A 35 7.76 19.36 3.84
N LYS A 36 8.06 20.24 2.90
CA LYS A 36 7.14 21.33 2.55
C LYS A 36 5.86 20.80 1.93
N GLY A 37 5.94 19.79 1.05
CA GLY A 37 4.79 19.12 0.44
C GLY A 37 3.88 18.50 1.50
N VAL A 38 4.45 17.72 2.42
CA VAL A 38 3.73 17.10 3.56
C VAL A 38 2.94 18.14 4.37
N SER A 39 3.55 19.29 4.66
CA SER A 39 2.89 20.38 5.38
C SER A 39 1.82 21.06 4.53
N THR A 40 2.13 21.42 3.28
CA THR A 40 1.22 22.14 2.38
C THR A 40 0.00 21.33 2.00
N HIS A 41 0.18 20.05 1.69
CA HIS A 41 -0.91 19.15 1.30
C HIS A 41 -1.60 18.50 2.50
N LYS A 42 -1.20 18.85 3.75
CA LYS A 42 -1.77 18.30 4.99
C LYS A 42 -1.82 16.78 4.99
N THR A 43 -0.72 16.15 4.59
CA THR A 43 -0.61 14.70 4.34
C THR A 43 -1.10 13.85 5.52
N GLY A 44 -0.84 14.27 6.76
CA GLY A 44 -1.35 13.57 7.95
C GLY A 44 -2.88 13.53 8.04
N MET A 45 -3.55 14.63 7.69
CA MET A 45 -5.02 14.69 7.67
C MET A 45 -5.60 13.84 6.52
N GLN A 46 -4.94 13.83 5.37
CA GLN A 46 -5.34 12.97 4.25
C GLN A 46 -5.13 11.48 4.58
N ALA A 47 -4.06 11.12 5.26
CA ALA A 47 -3.84 9.76 5.76
C ALA A 47 -4.94 9.32 6.73
N ALA A 48 -5.36 10.19 7.65
CA ALA A 48 -6.46 9.91 8.57
C ALA A 48 -7.80 9.70 7.83
N ALA A 49 -8.09 10.52 6.81
CA ALA A 49 -9.27 10.36 5.96
C ALA A 49 -9.25 9.02 5.20
N LEU A 50 -8.11 8.66 4.59
CA LEU A 50 -7.96 7.36 3.90
C LEU A 50 -8.09 6.19 4.87
N THR A 51 -7.56 6.31 6.09
CA THR A 51 -7.74 5.30 7.15
C THR A 51 -9.22 5.07 7.43
N PHE A 52 -9.98 6.12 7.63
CA PHE A 52 -11.42 6.03 7.87
C PHE A 52 -12.15 5.37 6.69
N PHE A 53 -11.91 5.82 5.46
CA PHE A 53 -12.52 5.22 4.26
C PHE A 53 -12.13 3.76 4.08
N THR A 54 -10.87 3.40 4.37
CA THR A 54 -10.40 2.02 4.29
C THR A 54 -11.09 1.13 5.32
N LEU A 55 -11.29 1.61 6.54
CA LEU A 55 -12.03 0.87 7.58
C LEU A 55 -13.47 0.62 7.17
N LEU A 56 -14.15 1.63 6.61
CA LEU A 56 -15.52 1.46 6.10
C LEU A 56 -15.60 0.47 4.93
N ALA A 57 -14.58 0.45 4.08
CA ALA A 57 -14.51 -0.44 2.93
C ALA A 57 -13.91 -1.81 3.27
N LEU A 58 -13.38 -2.04 4.47
CA LEU A 58 -12.68 -3.27 4.83
C LEU A 58 -13.59 -4.50 4.67
N VAL A 59 -14.78 -4.46 5.26
CA VAL A 59 -15.74 -5.56 5.19
C VAL A 59 -16.18 -5.83 3.74
N PRO A 60 -16.60 -4.80 2.97
CA PRO A 60 -16.79 -4.89 1.54
C PRO A 60 -15.62 -5.50 0.77
N PHE A 61 -14.43 -5.03 1.00
CA PHE A 61 -13.25 -5.51 0.31
C PHE A 61 -12.94 -6.98 0.61
N MET A 62 -13.04 -7.40 1.87
CA MET A 62 -12.83 -8.81 2.25
C MET A 62 -13.85 -9.74 1.61
N ALA A 63 -15.10 -9.32 1.52
CA ALA A 63 -16.12 -10.10 0.83
C ALA A 63 -15.88 -10.20 -0.68
N LEU A 64 -15.37 -9.14 -1.31
CA LEU A 64 -14.97 -9.17 -2.72
C LEU A 64 -13.79 -10.12 -2.95
N VAL A 65 -12.76 -10.06 -2.11
CA VAL A 65 -11.61 -10.98 -2.16
C VAL A 65 -12.09 -12.43 -2.04
N TYR A 66 -12.96 -12.69 -1.06
CA TYR A 66 -13.55 -14.02 -0.88
C TYR A 66 -14.37 -14.47 -2.10
N ALA A 67 -15.20 -13.58 -2.66
CA ALA A 67 -15.99 -13.86 -3.85
C ALA A 67 -15.14 -14.23 -5.07
N VAL A 68 -14.08 -13.44 -5.31
CA VAL A 68 -13.12 -13.69 -6.40
C VAL A 68 -12.41 -15.02 -6.18
N THR A 69 -11.91 -15.27 -4.97
CA THR A 69 -11.22 -16.53 -4.63
C THR A 69 -12.13 -17.75 -4.77
N LYS A 70 -13.40 -17.62 -4.35
CA LYS A 70 -14.44 -18.66 -4.53
C LYS A 70 -14.73 -18.92 -6.01
N GLY A 71 -14.77 -17.87 -6.83
CA GLY A 71 -14.97 -17.98 -8.27
C GLY A 71 -13.85 -18.75 -8.99
N PHE A 72 -12.61 -18.66 -8.48
CA PHE A 72 -11.46 -19.44 -8.96
C PHE A 72 -11.32 -20.83 -8.30
N GLY A 73 -12.19 -21.21 -7.38
CA GLY A 73 -12.15 -22.51 -6.70
C GLY A 73 -11.20 -22.60 -5.51
N PHE A 74 -10.58 -21.50 -5.07
CA PHE A 74 -9.61 -21.46 -3.97
C PHE A 74 -10.22 -21.00 -2.62
N ALA A 75 -11.54 -21.11 -2.44
CA ALA A 75 -12.20 -20.63 -1.21
C ALA A 75 -11.74 -21.36 0.04
N LYS A 76 -11.58 -22.70 -0.05
CA LYS A 76 -11.14 -23.53 1.10
C LYS A 76 -9.73 -23.22 1.52
N GLU A 77 -8.84 -22.98 0.57
CA GLU A 77 -7.45 -22.60 0.82
C GLU A 77 -7.38 -21.23 1.50
N LEU A 78 -8.17 -20.26 1.02
CA LEU A 78 -8.26 -18.95 1.64
C LEU A 78 -8.82 -19.05 3.07
N GLU A 79 -9.91 -19.78 3.29
CA GLU A 79 -10.51 -19.99 4.62
C GLU A 79 -9.49 -20.62 5.59
N SER A 80 -8.78 -21.68 5.16
CA SER A 80 -7.77 -22.33 5.97
C SER A 80 -6.61 -21.40 6.33
N MET A 81 -6.18 -20.56 5.39
CA MET A 81 -5.13 -19.56 5.62
C MET A 81 -5.58 -18.47 6.59
N ILE A 82 -6.81 -17.98 6.46
CA ILE A 82 -7.35 -16.96 7.36
C ILE A 82 -7.45 -17.53 8.78
N TYR A 83 -8.02 -18.71 8.97
CA TYR A 83 -8.10 -19.34 10.29
C TYR A 83 -6.72 -19.67 10.89
N ALA A 84 -5.74 -20.09 10.08
CA ALA A 84 -4.40 -20.36 10.56
C ALA A 84 -3.65 -19.11 11.02
N ASN A 85 -3.91 -17.93 10.40
CA ASN A 85 -3.23 -16.68 10.74
C ASN A 85 -3.99 -15.82 11.76
N PHE A 86 -5.28 -16.05 11.95
CA PHE A 86 -6.17 -15.30 12.86
C PHE A 86 -6.90 -16.22 13.84
N SER A 87 -6.18 -17.24 14.37
CA SER A 87 -6.74 -18.24 15.29
C SER A 87 -7.27 -17.63 16.59
N GLU A 88 -6.75 -16.48 17.02
CA GLU A 88 -7.23 -15.78 18.22
C GLU A 88 -8.53 -14.96 17.97
N GLN A 89 -8.88 -14.74 16.69
CA GLN A 89 -10.04 -13.94 16.27
C GLN A 89 -11.06 -14.77 15.46
N GLU A 90 -11.21 -16.05 15.78
CA GLU A 90 -12.10 -16.97 15.05
C GLU A 90 -13.52 -16.44 14.86
N GLU A 91 -14.10 -15.79 15.87
CA GLU A 91 -15.44 -15.21 15.78
C GLU A 91 -15.53 -14.10 14.74
N ALA A 92 -14.54 -13.19 14.72
CA ALA A 92 -14.49 -12.10 13.75
C ALA A 92 -14.30 -12.64 12.32
N VAL A 93 -13.42 -13.63 12.16
CA VAL A 93 -13.19 -14.31 10.87
C VAL A 93 -14.48 -15.00 10.40
N ALA A 94 -15.10 -15.79 11.27
CA ALA A 94 -16.36 -16.48 10.95
C ALA A 94 -17.50 -15.51 10.61
N TRP A 95 -17.54 -14.34 11.25
CA TRP A 95 -18.51 -13.29 10.93
C TRP A 95 -18.26 -12.70 9.54
N VAL A 96 -17.01 -12.35 9.21
CA VAL A 96 -16.64 -11.80 7.89
C VAL A 96 -16.92 -12.80 6.78
N LEU A 97 -16.57 -14.08 6.96
CA LEU A 97 -16.80 -15.13 5.97
C LEU A 97 -18.31 -15.41 5.78
N ARG A 98 -19.09 -15.44 6.87
CA ARG A 98 -20.55 -15.55 6.78
C ARG A 98 -21.18 -14.36 6.07
N PHE A 99 -20.72 -13.15 6.40
CA PHE A 99 -21.20 -11.94 5.73
C PHE A 99 -20.88 -11.98 4.23
N ALA A 100 -19.66 -12.37 3.85
CA ALA A 100 -19.26 -12.52 2.45
C ALA A 100 -20.09 -13.58 1.70
N ASN A 101 -20.33 -14.75 2.32
CA ASN A 101 -21.19 -15.78 1.73
C ASN A 101 -22.63 -15.28 1.57
N ASN A 102 -23.19 -14.64 2.59
CA ASN A 102 -24.55 -14.08 2.54
C ASN A 102 -24.70 -13.03 1.45
N LEU A 103 -23.70 -12.17 1.26
CA LEU A 103 -23.69 -11.20 0.15
C LEU A 103 -23.71 -11.87 -1.23
N LEU A 104 -22.92 -12.94 -1.42
CA LEU A 104 -22.89 -13.69 -2.66
C LEU A 104 -24.23 -14.39 -2.93
N ASP A 105 -24.85 -14.94 -1.90
CA ASP A 105 -26.15 -15.62 -2.02
C ASP A 105 -27.30 -14.62 -2.18
N THR A 106 -27.23 -13.46 -1.52
CA THR A 106 -28.19 -12.36 -1.69
C THR A 106 -28.12 -11.75 -3.09
N GLY A 107 -26.92 -11.69 -3.72
CA GLY A 107 -26.78 -11.28 -5.12
C GLY A 107 -27.57 -12.17 -6.10
N LYS A 108 -27.91 -13.41 -5.70
CA LYS A 108 -28.77 -14.31 -6.47
C LYS A 108 -30.27 -14.11 -6.19
N SER A 109 -30.65 -13.38 -5.16
CA SER A 109 -32.02 -13.31 -4.60
C SER A 109 -32.80 -12.05 -4.98
N GLY A 110 -32.64 -11.55 -6.24
CA GLY A 110 -33.53 -10.52 -6.80
C GLY A 110 -33.03 -9.09 -6.65
N PHE A 111 -33.93 -8.13 -6.91
CA PHE A 111 -33.61 -6.71 -7.09
C PHE A 111 -32.89 -6.05 -5.89
N PHE A 112 -33.29 -6.34 -4.67
CA PHE A 112 -32.66 -5.79 -3.46
C PHE A 112 -31.25 -6.34 -3.22
N GLY A 113 -30.97 -7.59 -3.61
CA GLY A 113 -29.65 -8.15 -3.54
C GLY A 113 -28.66 -7.48 -4.51
N ILE A 114 -29.15 -7.16 -5.72
CA ILE A 114 -28.36 -6.45 -6.71
C ILE A 114 -28.01 -5.04 -6.22
N ILE A 115 -28.95 -4.31 -5.64
CA ILE A 115 -28.72 -2.96 -5.09
C ILE A 115 -27.69 -3.02 -3.95
N GLY A 116 -27.85 -3.97 -3.02
CA GLY A 116 -26.89 -4.17 -1.91
C GLY A 116 -25.47 -4.46 -2.42
N PHE A 117 -25.35 -5.34 -3.42
CA PHE A 117 -24.07 -5.66 -4.04
C PHE A 117 -23.45 -4.47 -4.78
N LEU A 118 -24.24 -3.68 -5.50
CA LEU A 118 -23.76 -2.47 -6.19
C LEU A 118 -23.31 -1.39 -5.20
N THR A 119 -24.07 -1.16 -4.12
CA THR A 119 -23.68 -0.22 -3.06
C THR A 119 -22.37 -0.62 -2.41
N PHE A 120 -22.18 -1.89 -2.23
CA PHE A 120 -20.98 -2.51 -1.72
C PHE A 120 -19.77 -2.31 -2.65
N LEU A 121 -19.90 -2.64 -3.92
CA LEU A 121 -18.85 -2.35 -4.93
C LEU A 121 -18.51 -0.86 -4.98
N TRP A 122 -19.53 -0.02 -4.87
CA TRP A 122 -19.36 1.42 -4.84
C TRP A 122 -18.47 1.90 -3.69
N SER A 123 -18.60 1.33 -2.49
CA SER A 123 -17.76 1.70 -1.35
C SER A 123 -16.28 1.44 -1.59
N VAL A 124 -15.94 0.33 -2.26
CA VAL A 124 -14.55 0.00 -2.64
C VAL A 124 -14.03 0.97 -3.70
N VAL A 125 -14.85 1.26 -4.73
CA VAL A 125 -14.51 2.22 -5.79
C VAL A 125 -14.30 3.61 -5.19
N TRP A 126 -15.09 4.02 -4.20
CA TRP A 126 -14.96 5.31 -3.52
C TRP A 126 -13.60 5.49 -2.84
N VAL A 127 -13.09 4.46 -2.16
CA VAL A 127 -11.72 4.50 -1.60
C VAL A 127 -10.68 4.75 -2.69
N MET A 128 -10.78 4.04 -3.81
CA MET A 128 -9.83 4.19 -4.92
C MET A 128 -9.90 5.59 -5.54
N ILE A 129 -11.09 6.15 -5.69
CA ILE A 129 -11.28 7.54 -6.15
C ILE A 129 -10.63 8.52 -5.16
N SER A 130 -10.81 8.30 -3.86
CA SER A 130 -10.21 9.14 -2.81
C SER A 130 -8.68 9.08 -2.85
N VAL A 131 -8.10 7.89 -3.02
CA VAL A 131 -6.64 7.72 -3.19
C VAL A 131 -6.14 8.47 -4.43
N GLU A 132 -6.83 8.32 -5.57
CA GLU A 132 -6.46 9.02 -6.81
C GLU A 132 -6.52 10.55 -6.64
N GLN A 133 -7.59 11.07 -6.02
CA GLN A 133 -7.74 12.51 -5.77
C GLN A 133 -6.59 13.07 -4.95
N ILE A 134 -6.19 12.35 -3.89
CA ILE A 134 -5.08 12.77 -3.04
C ILE A 134 -3.75 12.72 -3.80
N PHE A 135 -3.50 11.66 -4.57
CA PHE A 135 -2.30 11.56 -5.41
C PHE A 135 -2.25 12.70 -6.43
N ASN A 136 -3.36 12.99 -7.10
CA ASN A 136 -3.47 14.09 -8.05
C ASN A 136 -3.31 15.46 -7.39
N HIS A 137 -3.76 15.62 -6.14
CA HIS A 137 -3.55 16.83 -5.37
C HIS A 137 -2.05 17.08 -5.11
N VAL A 138 -1.30 16.06 -4.70
CA VAL A 138 0.17 16.13 -4.55
C VAL A 138 0.86 16.47 -5.87
N TRP A 139 0.41 15.85 -6.97
CA TRP A 139 0.96 16.10 -8.31
C TRP A 139 0.45 17.39 -8.94
N GLN A 140 -0.44 18.15 -8.27
CA GLN A 140 -1.03 19.40 -8.75
C GLN A 140 -1.69 19.25 -10.12
N VAL A 141 -2.31 18.10 -10.38
CA VAL A 141 -2.99 17.78 -11.63
C VAL A 141 -4.44 18.19 -11.55
N LYS A 142 -4.90 18.98 -12.55
CA LYS A 142 -6.29 19.47 -12.64
C LYS A 142 -7.17 18.61 -13.55
N ASN A 143 -6.56 17.81 -14.44
CA ASN A 143 -7.30 17.06 -15.45
C ASN A 143 -7.65 15.66 -14.94
N ASP A 144 -8.93 15.34 -15.01
CA ASP A 144 -9.45 14.01 -14.67
C ASP A 144 -9.37 13.05 -15.86
N LYS A 145 -9.02 11.79 -15.60
CA LYS A 145 -9.19 10.71 -16.59
C LYS A 145 -10.68 10.44 -16.78
N SER A 146 -11.04 9.90 -17.95
CA SER A 146 -12.43 9.45 -18.18
C SER A 146 -12.82 8.40 -17.13
N VAL A 147 -14.07 8.46 -16.67
CA VAL A 147 -14.60 7.56 -15.63
C VAL A 147 -14.39 6.10 -16.01
N LEU A 148 -14.59 5.75 -17.29
CA LEU A 148 -14.36 4.37 -17.77
C LEU A 148 -12.93 3.89 -17.57
N ARG A 149 -11.94 4.75 -17.83
CA ARG A 149 -10.52 4.41 -17.63
C ARG A 149 -10.18 4.24 -16.14
N LYS A 150 -10.77 5.04 -15.27
CA LYS A 150 -10.64 4.89 -13.81
C LYS A 150 -11.18 3.54 -13.36
N VAL A 151 -12.42 3.22 -13.75
CA VAL A 151 -13.05 1.94 -13.40
C VAL A 151 -12.22 0.76 -13.87
N LEU A 152 -11.70 0.78 -15.09
CA LEU A 152 -10.85 -0.30 -15.61
C LEU A 152 -9.55 -0.47 -14.82
N ILE A 153 -8.87 0.64 -14.48
CA ILE A 153 -7.63 0.59 -13.68
C ILE A 153 -7.93 0.05 -12.27
N TYR A 154 -9.00 0.53 -11.64
CA TYR A 154 -9.35 0.08 -10.28
C TYR A 154 -9.80 -1.36 -10.26
N PHE A 155 -10.59 -1.78 -11.25
CA PHE A 155 -11.01 -3.17 -11.39
C PHE A 155 -9.81 -4.09 -11.63
N ALA A 156 -8.86 -3.67 -12.46
CA ALA A 156 -7.61 -4.38 -12.65
C ALA A 156 -6.83 -4.50 -11.33
N LEU A 157 -6.66 -3.41 -10.57
CA LEU A 157 -5.96 -3.43 -9.27
C LEU A 157 -6.67 -4.33 -8.25
N ILE A 158 -8.01 -4.27 -8.17
CA ILE A 158 -8.82 -5.09 -7.26
C ILE A 158 -8.65 -6.59 -7.57
N ILE A 159 -8.53 -6.98 -8.84
CA ILE A 159 -8.29 -8.36 -9.24
C ILE A 159 -6.81 -8.73 -9.07
N PHE A 160 -5.89 -7.85 -9.47
CA PHE A 160 -4.45 -8.12 -9.43
C PHE A 160 -3.92 -8.27 -8.01
N ILE A 161 -4.40 -7.46 -7.05
CA ILE A 161 -3.94 -7.53 -5.65
C ILE A 161 -4.17 -8.93 -5.06
N PRO A 162 -5.39 -9.52 -5.08
CA PRO A 162 -5.62 -10.88 -4.59
C PRO A 162 -4.85 -11.95 -5.36
N VAL A 163 -4.77 -11.83 -6.69
CA VAL A 163 -4.04 -12.79 -7.53
C VAL A 163 -2.55 -12.79 -7.21
N ILE A 164 -1.94 -11.61 -7.09
CA ILE A 164 -0.52 -11.50 -6.74
C ILE A 164 -0.30 -11.91 -5.28
N THR A 165 -1.20 -11.54 -4.36
CA THR A 165 -1.15 -11.96 -2.95
C THR A 165 -1.31 -13.49 -2.84
N GLY A 166 -2.30 -14.07 -3.51
CA GLY A 166 -2.49 -15.52 -3.59
C GLY A 166 -1.28 -16.22 -4.21
N GLY A 167 -0.72 -15.67 -5.30
CA GLY A 167 0.50 -16.14 -5.93
C GLY A 167 1.69 -16.16 -4.98
N SER A 168 1.85 -15.15 -4.13
CA SER A 168 2.93 -15.10 -3.13
C SER A 168 2.85 -16.22 -2.09
N PHE A 169 1.64 -16.72 -1.78
CA PHE A 169 1.44 -17.90 -0.94
C PHE A 169 1.72 -19.22 -1.67
N LEU A 170 1.54 -19.27 -3.00
CA LEU A 170 1.86 -20.45 -3.80
C LEU A 170 3.37 -20.63 -4.00
N ILE A 171 4.17 -19.57 -3.90
CA ILE A 171 5.63 -19.63 -4.04
C ILE A 171 6.28 -20.62 -3.05
N PRO A 172 5.98 -20.60 -1.73
CA PRO A 172 6.54 -21.57 -0.78
C PRO A 172 6.12 -23.02 -1.06
N LEU A 173 4.90 -23.25 -1.59
CA LEU A 173 4.43 -24.57 -1.99
C LEU A 173 5.16 -25.08 -3.24
N SER A 174 5.25 -24.26 -4.26
CA SER A 174 5.95 -24.57 -5.51
C SER A 174 7.45 -24.77 -5.29
N TYR A 175 8.05 -24.00 -4.35
CA TYR A 175 9.44 -24.13 -3.96
C TYR A 175 9.78 -25.51 -3.37
N LYS A 176 8.88 -26.09 -2.56
CA LYS A 176 9.04 -27.44 -2.02
C LYS A 176 9.07 -28.50 -3.12
N HIS A 177 8.17 -28.39 -4.11
CA HIS A 177 8.11 -29.31 -5.25
C HIS A 177 9.29 -29.14 -6.20
N LEU A 178 9.70 -27.89 -6.49
CA LEU A 178 10.84 -27.60 -7.36
C LEU A 178 12.15 -28.14 -6.80
N ILE A 179 12.40 -27.97 -5.50
CA ILE A 179 13.63 -28.47 -4.84
C ILE A 179 13.68 -29.99 -4.84
N GLN A 180 12.55 -30.68 -4.60
CA GLN A 180 12.50 -32.13 -4.62
C GLN A 180 12.82 -32.72 -6.02
N ASN A 181 12.48 -31.97 -7.08
CA ASN A 181 12.71 -32.41 -8.45
C ASN A 181 14.12 -32.09 -8.99
N ILE A 182 14.83 -31.09 -8.44
CA ILE A 182 16.14 -30.64 -8.96
C ILE A 182 17.32 -31.36 -8.29
N GLY A 183 17.09 -32.14 -7.19
CA GLY A 183 18.13 -32.92 -6.53
C GLY A 183 19.23 -32.09 -5.84
N TRP A 184 18.99 -30.81 -5.55
CA TRP A 184 19.92 -29.94 -4.84
C TRP A 184 19.91 -30.24 -3.34
N ASP A 185 21.05 -29.97 -2.67
CA ASP A 185 21.20 -30.22 -1.24
C ASP A 185 20.17 -29.41 -0.43
N VAL A 186 19.17 -30.14 0.07
CA VAL A 186 17.99 -29.59 0.77
C VAL A 186 18.39 -28.77 1.99
N LYS A 187 19.52 -29.10 2.65
CA LYS A 187 20.01 -28.35 3.83
C LYS A 187 20.48 -26.95 3.49
N PHE A 188 21.24 -26.77 2.42
CA PHE A 188 21.74 -25.46 2.00
C PHE A 188 20.56 -24.54 1.57
N LEU A 189 19.63 -25.08 0.80
CA LEU A 189 18.46 -24.32 0.36
C LEU A 189 17.49 -23.99 1.52
N SER A 190 17.37 -24.87 2.51
CA SER A 190 16.54 -24.59 3.69
C SER A 190 17.07 -23.41 4.51
N SER A 191 18.38 -23.23 4.56
CA SER A 191 19.02 -22.07 5.19
C SER A 191 18.79 -20.75 4.46
N LEU A 192 18.59 -20.81 3.13
CA LEU A 192 18.30 -19.63 2.30
C LEU A 192 16.81 -19.25 2.29
N LYS A 193 15.92 -20.16 2.72
CA LYS A 193 14.47 -19.96 2.70
C LYS A 193 14.02 -18.62 3.34
N PRO A 194 14.49 -18.22 4.53
CA PRO A 194 14.09 -16.94 5.12
C PRO A 194 14.57 -15.75 4.29
N VAL A 195 15.80 -15.79 3.75
CA VAL A 195 16.35 -14.71 2.93
C VAL A 195 15.57 -14.56 1.62
N VAL A 196 15.29 -15.67 0.96
CA VAL A 196 14.48 -15.67 -0.28
C VAL A 196 13.07 -15.18 0.00
N GLY A 197 12.45 -15.62 1.10
CA GLY A 197 11.13 -15.12 1.52
C GLY A 197 11.10 -13.61 1.74
N TRP A 198 12.12 -13.06 2.41
CA TRP A 198 12.29 -11.62 2.61
C TRP A 198 12.46 -10.86 1.30
N LEU A 199 13.31 -11.36 0.40
CA LEU A 199 13.52 -10.74 -0.93
C LEU A 199 12.25 -10.75 -1.76
N LEU A 200 11.52 -11.85 -1.77
CA LEU A 200 10.24 -11.95 -2.49
C LEU A 200 9.19 -11.00 -1.90
N HIS A 201 9.09 -10.92 -0.56
CA HIS A 201 8.18 -9.98 0.10
C HIS A 201 8.53 -8.53 -0.24
N PHE A 202 9.83 -8.18 -0.21
CA PHE A 202 10.31 -6.86 -0.58
C PHE A 202 10.04 -6.53 -2.06
N ALA A 203 10.31 -7.47 -2.96
CA ALA A 203 10.07 -7.32 -4.39
C ALA A 203 8.57 -7.17 -4.69
N TYR A 204 7.73 -7.98 -4.05
CA TYR A 204 6.27 -7.93 -4.16
C TYR A 204 5.73 -6.58 -3.71
N THR A 205 6.04 -6.17 -2.47
CA THR A 205 5.58 -4.90 -1.88
C THR A 205 6.10 -3.71 -2.68
N GLY A 206 7.38 -3.76 -3.10
CA GLY A 206 7.98 -2.73 -3.95
C GLY A 206 7.30 -2.62 -5.31
N THR A 207 6.94 -3.73 -5.93
CA THR A 207 6.21 -3.70 -7.20
C THR A 207 4.86 -3.01 -7.06
N LEU A 208 4.10 -3.30 -6.00
CA LEU A 208 2.82 -2.65 -5.73
C LEU A 208 2.97 -1.13 -5.54
N PHE A 209 3.94 -0.68 -4.74
CA PHE A 209 4.19 0.75 -4.56
C PHE A 209 4.66 1.42 -5.85
N PHE A 210 5.53 0.76 -6.63
CA PHE A 210 5.97 1.29 -7.92
C PHE A 210 4.80 1.48 -8.89
N MET A 211 3.93 0.48 -8.99
CA MET A 211 2.71 0.56 -9.81
C MET A 211 1.80 1.70 -9.34
N ALA A 212 1.59 1.81 -8.02
CA ALA A 212 0.77 2.86 -7.44
C ALA A 212 1.34 4.25 -7.74
N PHE A 213 2.63 4.50 -7.47
CA PHE A 213 3.25 5.81 -7.68
C PHE A 213 3.34 6.21 -9.14
N LYS A 214 3.46 5.25 -10.06
CA LYS A 214 3.60 5.51 -11.49
C LYS A 214 2.26 5.64 -12.20
N TRP A 215 1.24 4.87 -11.82
CA TRP A 215 0.02 4.74 -12.63
C TRP A 215 -1.23 5.39 -12.03
N ILE A 216 -1.31 5.52 -10.69
CA ILE A 216 -2.45 6.19 -10.06
C ILE A 216 -2.51 7.67 -10.44
N PRO A 217 -1.41 8.47 -10.40
CA PRO A 217 -1.48 9.88 -10.76
C PRO A 217 -1.94 10.08 -12.21
N ASN A 218 -2.74 11.12 -12.44
CA ASN A 218 -3.23 11.50 -13.77
C ASN A 218 -2.19 12.29 -14.59
N THR A 219 -0.92 12.04 -14.35
CA THR A 219 0.22 12.67 -15.06
C THR A 219 1.25 11.63 -15.45
N LYS A 220 2.19 12.03 -16.31
CA LYS A 220 3.31 11.16 -16.72
C LYS A 220 4.39 11.14 -15.65
N VAL A 221 4.36 10.18 -14.76
CA VAL A 221 5.41 9.96 -13.78
C VAL A 221 6.58 9.20 -14.42
N ARG A 222 7.80 9.74 -14.31
CA ARG A 222 9.03 9.09 -14.78
C ARG A 222 9.35 7.87 -13.91
N ALA A 223 9.94 6.83 -14.51
CA ALA A 223 10.23 5.60 -13.78
C ALA A 223 11.24 5.77 -12.63
N MET A 224 12.30 6.56 -12.81
CA MET A 224 13.33 6.76 -11.78
C MET A 224 12.82 7.49 -10.52
N PRO A 225 12.08 8.61 -10.61
CA PRO A 225 11.42 9.22 -9.45
C PRO A 225 10.49 8.25 -8.70
N ALA A 226 9.67 7.51 -9.45
CA ALA A 226 8.78 6.49 -8.85
C ALA A 226 9.59 5.39 -8.16
N LEU A 227 10.68 4.90 -8.76
CA LEU A 227 11.53 3.86 -8.19
C LEU A 227 12.23 4.31 -6.90
N ASN A 228 12.79 5.53 -6.88
CA ASN A 228 13.42 6.07 -5.67
C ASN A 228 12.43 6.20 -4.51
N ALA A 229 11.23 6.69 -4.79
CA ALA A 229 10.14 6.75 -3.82
C ALA A 229 9.73 5.34 -3.35
N THR A 230 9.62 4.38 -4.28
CA THR A 230 9.29 2.99 -3.99
C THR A 230 10.29 2.34 -3.04
N ILE A 231 11.60 2.47 -3.32
CA ILE A 231 12.65 1.89 -2.47
C ILE A 231 12.51 2.42 -1.03
N PHE A 232 12.40 3.75 -0.88
CA PHE A 232 12.22 4.37 0.43
C PHE A 232 10.95 3.86 1.14
N THR A 233 9.81 3.88 0.44
CA THR A 233 8.52 3.49 1.00
C THR A 233 8.50 2.01 1.37
N THR A 234 9.08 1.14 0.53
CA THR A 234 9.12 -0.31 0.80
C THR A 234 9.98 -0.62 2.02
N VAL A 235 11.17 -0.01 2.14
CA VAL A 235 12.03 -0.20 3.32
C VAL A 235 11.30 0.26 4.58
N ALA A 236 10.73 1.46 4.57
CA ALA A 236 10.02 1.99 5.72
C ALA A 236 8.76 1.17 6.05
N PHE A 237 8.02 0.69 5.03
CA PHE A 237 6.86 -0.19 5.22
C PHE A 237 7.23 -1.49 5.91
N VAL A 238 8.30 -2.15 5.45
CA VAL A 238 8.77 -3.42 6.05
C VAL A 238 9.19 -3.22 7.50
N VAL A 239 9.86 -2.10 7.82
CA VAL A 239 10.22 -1.76 9.20
C VAL A 239 8.97 -1.53 10.06
N ILE A 240 8.02 -0.74 9.57
CA ILE A 240 6.75 -0.46 10.28
C ILE A 240 5.96 -1.77 10.48
N GLN A 241 5.93 -2.64 9.47
CA GLN A 241 5.28 -3.94 9.56
C GLN A 241 5.91 -4.83 10.64
N ALA A 242 7.25 -4.88 10.71
CA ALA A 242 7.95 -5.63 11.75
C ALA A 242 7.62 -5.07 13.15
N LEU A 243 7.66 -3.75 13.32
CA LEU A 243 7.29 -3.10 14.59
C LEU A 243 5.83 -3.36 14.96
N TYR A 244 4.91 -3.39 13.99
CA TYR A 244 3.51 -3.70 14.24
C TYR A 244 3.32 -5.13 14.76
N VAL A 245 3.99 -6.12 14.13
CA VAL A 245 3.93 -7.52 14.57
C VAL A 245 4.43 -7.66 16.01
N GLU A 246 5.57 -7.05 16.35
CA GLU A 246 6.08 -7.03 17.74
C GLU A 246 5.08 -6.35 18.71
N THR A 247 4.42 -5.29 18.27
CA THR A 247 3.40 -4.61 19.08
C THR A 247 2.19 -5.51 19.33
N GLN A 248 1.79 -6.35 18.37
CA GLN A 248 0.67 -7.30 18.56
C GLN A 248 0.97 -8.32 19.66
N LEU A 249 2.22 -8.79 19.79
CA LEU A 249 2.65 -9.67 20.88
C LEU A 249 2.52 -9.00 22.26
N PHE A 250 2.72 -7.67 22.31
CA PHE A 250 2.50 -6.89 23.52
C PHE A 250 1.01 -6.69 23.82
N VAL A 251 0.22 -6.38 22.77
CA VAL A 251 -1.23 -6.17 22.88
C VAL A 251 -1.95 -7.45 23.31
N SER A 252 -1.52 -8.62 22.83
CA SER A 252 -2.10 -9.90 23.27
C SER A 252 -2.01 -10.13 24.78
N LYS A 253 -0.94 -9.63 25.42
CA LYS A 253 -0.80 -9.63 26.88
C LYS A 253 -1.74 -8.64 27.59
N LEU A 254 -2.07 -7.52 26.93
CA LEU A 254 -3.03 -6.54 27.44
C LEU A 254 -4.47 -6.98 27.24
N ASN A 255 -4.75 -7.90 26.31
CA ASN A 255 -6.08 -8.44 26.08
C ASN A 255 -6.70 -9.09 27.32
N ALA A 256 -5.89 -9.53 28.27
CA ALA A 256 -6.36 -10.01 29.56
C ALA A 256 -7.14 -8.92 30.36
N ILE A 257 -6.84 -7.64 30.13
CA ILE A 257 -7.44 -6.50 30.84
C ILE A 257 -8.50 -5.79 29.97
N TYR A 258 -8.20 -5.56 28.68
CA TYR A 258 -9.03 -4.75 27.79
C TYR A 258 -9.78 -5.55 26.71
N GLY A 259 -9.57 -6.88 26.64
CA GLY A 259 -10.21 -7.75 25.64
C GLY A 259 -9.89 -7.36 24.21
N ALA A 260 -10.74 -7.77 23.28
CA ALA A 260 -10.62 -7.47 21.85
C ALA A 260 -10.70 -5.95 21.53
N PHE A 261 -11.10 -5.12 22.49
CA PHE A 261 -11.27 -3.68 22.30
C PHE A 261 -9.93 -2.96 22.05
N ALA A 262 -8.81 -3.47 22.57
CA ALA A 262 -7.49 -2.89 22.37
C ALA A 262 -6.99 -3.05 20.92
N ALA A 263 -7.35 -4.11 20.24
CA ALA A 263 -6.86 -4.43 18.89
C ALA A 263 -7.27 -3.37 17.85
N LEU A 264 -8.49 -2.84 17.94
CA LEU A 264 -9.01 -1.87 16.97
C LEU A 264 -8.20 -0.56 16.92
N PRO A 265 -7.93 0.14 18.03
CA PRO A 265 -7.09 1.35 18.02
C PRO A 265 -5.68 1.10 17.47
N PHE A 266 -5.04 -0.02 17.84
CA PHE A 266 -3.70 -0.35 17.33
C PHE A 266 -3.73 -0.61 15.82
N PHE A 267 -4.73 -1.31 15.33
CA PHE A 267 -4.93 -1.52 13.90
C PHE A 267 -5.16 -0.18 13.16
N MET A 268 -5.96 0.73 13.74
CA MET A 268 -6.18 2.07 13.17
C MET A 268 -4.89 2.89 13.09
N ILE A 269 -4.06 2.87 14.15
CA ILE A 269 -2.77 3.56 14.17
C ILE A 269 -1.84 2.98 13.09
N TRP A 270 -1.76 1.65 13.01
CA TRP A 270 -0.97 0.97 11.99
C TRP A 270 -1.44 1.34 10.58
N LEU A 271 -2.74 1.28 10.32
CA LEU A 271 -3.32 1.63 9.03
C LEU A 271 -3.08 3.11 8.67
N ASN A 272 -3.22 4.01 9.63
CA ASN A 272 -2.94 5.44 9.47
C ASN A 272 -1.46 5.70 9.13
N THR A 273 -0.56 5.02 9.84
CA THR A 273 0.88 5.12 9.60
C THR A 273 1.25 4.61 8.20
N ASN A 274 0.63 3.52 7.74
CA ASN A 274 0.84 3.02 6.38
C ASN A 274 0.32 3.99 5.31
N TRP A 275 -0.86 4.57 5.49
CA TRP A 275 -1.35 5.61 4.57
C TRP A 275 -0.47 6.83 4.55
N PHE A 276 -0.02 7.30 5.73
CA PHE A 276 0.91 8.42 5.81
C PHE A 276 2.22 8.12 5.06
N LEU A 277 2.76 6.91 5.21
CA LEU A 277 3.97 6.47 4.54
C LEU A 277 3.79 6.38 3.01
N ILE A 278 2.66 5.87 2.53
CA ILE A 278 2.34 5.82 1.11
C ILE A 278 2.28 7.24 0.53
N LEU A 279 1.57 8.15 1.20
CA LEU A 279 1.47 9.54 0.76
C LEU A 279 2.82 10.26 0.81
N LEU A 280 3.65 9.97 1.82
CA LEU A 280 5.03 10.45 1.87
C LEU A 280 5.85 9.97 0.65
N GLY A 281 5.66 8.72 0.22
CA GLY A 281 6.25 8.18 -1.00
C GLY A 281 5.81 8.94 -2.25
N VAL A 282 4.54 9.34 -2.34
CA VAL A 282 4.04 10.18 -3.44
C VAL A 282 4.73 11.55 -3.44
N GLU A 283 4.87 12.18 -2.28
CA GLU A 283 5.58 13.46 -2.12
C GLU A 283 7.06 13.35 -2.54
N ILE A 284 7.72 12.26 -2.14
CA ILE A 284 9.10 11.96 -2.54
C ILE A 284 9.19 11.80 -4.07
N SER A 285 8.27 11.04 -4.67
CA SER A 285 8.23 10.86 -6.14
C SER A 285 8.04 12.19 -6.87
N TYR A 286 7.14 13.03 -6.38
CA TYR A 286 6.92 14.38 -6.89
C TYR A 286 8.17 15.25 -6.76
N ALA A 287 8.81 15.23 -5.58
CA ALA A 287 10.02 16.01 -5.29
C ALA A 287 11.16 15.64 -6.24
N TYR A 288 11.43 14.32 -6.43
CA TYR A 288 12.45 13.86 -7.36
C TYR A 288 12.19 14.27 -8.82
N GLN A 289 10.93 14.29 -9.25
CA GLN A 289 10.61 14.64 -10.64
C GLN A 289 10.67 16.14 -10.90
N ASN A 290 10.36 16.96 -9.90
CA ASN A 290 10.17 18.40 -10.07
C ASN A 290 11.26 19.26 -9.43
N ILE A 291 12.38 18.65 -8.99
CA ILE A 291 13.45 19.34 -8.29
C ILE A 291 14.02 20.52 -9.07
N ASP A 292 14.18 20.39 -10.40
CA ASP A 292 14.76 21.42 -11.26
C ASP A 292 13.80 22.60 -11.48
N HIS A 293 12.49 22.35 -11.43
CA HIS A 293 11.43 23.36 -11.62
C HIS A 293 11.04 24.08 -10.34
N TYR A 294 11.43 23.56 -9.18
CA TYR A 294 10.99 24.12 -7.89
C TYR A 294 11.69 25.44 -7.57
N GLY A 295 12.95 25.60 -7.97
CA GLY A 295 13.72 26.83 -7.79
C GLY A 295 13.25 27.99 -8.65
N THR A 296 12.80 27.71 -9.88
CA THR A 296 12.35 28.72 -10.85
C THR A 296 10.94 29.26 -10.58
N LYS A 297 10.08 28.49 -9.93
CA LYS A 297 8.71 28.90 -9.58
C LYS A 297 8.62 29.88 -8.40
N LYS A 298 9.70 30.14 -7.67
CA LYS A 298 9.73 31.04 -6.52
C LYS A 298 10.25 32.45 -6.83
N SER A 299 10.58 32.71 -8.12
CA SER A 299 11.06 34.02 -8.59
C SER A 299 9.99 34.87 -9.31
N ILE A 300 8.69 34.48 -9.17
CA ILE A 300 7.58 35.30 -9.70
C ILE A 300 6.60 35.59 -8.53
#